data_2404af1680986580fe0c1c0ae11f1acd
#
_entry.id   2404af1680986580fe0c1c0ae11f1acd
#
_cell.length_a   1.000
_cell.length_b   1.000
_cell.length_c   1.000
_cell.angle_alpha   90.00
_cell.angle_beta   90.00
_cell.angle_gamma   90.00
#
_symmetry.space_group_name_H-M   'P 1'
#
loop_
_entity.id
_entity.type
_entity.pdbx_description
1 polymer ?
#
loop_
_entity_poly.entity_id
_entity_poly.type
_entity_poly.pdbx_seq_one_letter_code
_entity_poly.pdbx_strand_id
1 'polypeptide(L)'
;MIAQTDPDQKIAKTGKMLVADTSYMEVVYSYKVYDDYWKLQQEFFEILEIGEKFSYYSDYGYYRLDSIINVDYPNGIKRIEYYDLRKKVHPRYDLSILKNKNENKLTGFDLILMDYYTYDEDIPQMKWTFLPESEDICGYKCYKAITNFRGRQWEAWYTDDIPLNNGPWKLGNLPGLILKAQDITNDHIFEALAVRKS
;
A
#
# COMPACT_ATOMS: atom_id res chain seq x y z
N MET A 1 30.48 -17.19 16.02
CA MET A 1 31.33 -16.26 15.24
C MET A 1 30.37 -15.38 14.45
N ILE A 2 30.10 -14.15 14.93
CA ILE A 2 29.26 -13.18 14.23
C ILE A 2 30.13 -12.65 13.09
N ALA A 3 29.75 -12.94 11.85
CA ALA A 3 30.45 -12.40 10.69
C ALA A 3 30.42 -10.87 10.78
N GLN A 4 31.57 -10.23 10.94
CA GLN A 4 31.71 -8.79 10.78
C GLN A 4 31.37 -8.43 9.34
N THR A 5 30.19 -7.88 9.14
CA THR A 5 29.77 -7.38 7.82
C THR A 5 30.53 -6.08 7.54
N ASP A 6 31.29 -6.06 6.45
CA ASP A 6 32.04 -4.89 5.99
C ASP A 6 31.09 -3.69 5.81
N PRO A 7 31.28 -2.56 6.54
CA PRO A 7 30.42 -1.39 6.43
C PRO A 7 30.51 -0.69 5.07
N ASP A 8 31.62 -0.87 4.35
CA ASP A 8 31.86 -0.32 3.01
C ASP A 8 31.35 -1.23 1.89
N GLN A 9 30.87 -2.43 2.21
CA GLN A 9 30.28 -3.31 1.21
C GLN A 9 29.06 -2.62 0.59
N LYS A 10 29.11 -2.42 -0.73
CA LYS A 10 27.97 -1.89 -1.47
C LYS A 10 26.85 -2.94 -1.52
N ILE A 11 25.66 -2.50 -1.16
CA ILE A 11 24.45 -3.26 -1.46
C ILE A 11 24.22 -3.05 -2.96
N ALA A 12 24.46 -4.09 -3.75
CA ALA A 12 24.12 -4.06 -5.16
C ALA A 12 22.58 -3.86 -5.29
N LYS A 13 22.16 -3.08 -6.31
CA LYS A 13 20.78 -3.15 -6.77
C LYS A 13 20.48 -4.62 -7.03
N THR A 14 19.56 -5.19 -6.28
CA THR A 14 19.14 -6.57 -6.46
C THR A 14 18.51 -6.71 -7.84
N GLY A 15 19.30 -7.20 -8.81
CA GLY A 15 18.84 -7.56 -10.14
C GLY A 15 18.40 -6.39 -11.02
N LYS A 16 18.27 -6.63 -12.32
CA LYS A 16 17.43 -5.80 -13.20
C LYS A 16 16.02 -5.92 -12.69
N MET A 17 15.49 -4.90 -12.04
CA MET A 17 14.05 -4.79 -11.84
C MET A 17 13.43 -4.83 -13.24
N LEU A 18 12.76 -5.91 -13.57
CA LEU A 18 11.89 -5.94 -14.73
C LEU A 18 10.77 -4.96 -14.40
N VAL A 19 10.72 -3.85 -15.12
CA VAL A 19 9.59 -2.92 -15.04
C VAL A 19 8.40 -3.67 -15.61
N ALA A 20 7.54 -4.18 -14.72
CA ALA A 20 6.35 -4.94 -15.11
C ALA A 20 5.28 -4.01 -15.67
N ASP A 21 5.23 -2.77 -15.19
CA ASP A 21 4.27 -1.74 -15.57
C ASP A 21 4.79 -0.35 -15.17
N THR A 22 4.16 0.71 -15.67
CA THR A 22 4.42 2.09 -15.25
C THR A 22 3.19 2.64 -14.56
N SER A 23 3.38 3.16 -13.36
CA SER A 23 2.31 3.82 -12.62
C SER A 23 1.93 5.14 -13.31
N TYR A 24 0.65 5.35 -13.55
CA TYR A 24 0.10 6.63 -14.02
C TYR A 24 -0.70 7.36 -12.93
N MET A 25 -0.91 6.72 -11.79
CA MET A 25 -1.58 7.31 -10.64
C MET A 25 -1.03 6.72 -9.35
N GLU A 26 -0.89 7.57 -8.35
CA GLU A 26 -0.47 7.22 -7.00
C GLU A 26 -1.43 7.79 -5.97
N VAL A 27 -1.74 7.01 -4.94
CA VAL A 27 -2.53 7.46 -3.80
C VAL A 27 -1.78 7.16 -2.52
N VAL A 28 -1.52 8.19 -1.73
CA VAL A 28 -0.91 8.04 -0.41
C VAL A 28 -2.03 7.99 0.63
N TYR A 29 -2.01 6.96 1.46
CA TYR A 29 -2.97 6.77 2.55
C TYR A 29 -2.29 6.91 3.91
N SER A 30 -3.01 7.48 4.87
CA SER A 30 -2.83 7.18 6.30
C SER A 30 -3.55 5.87 6.58
N TYR A 31 -2.87 4.92 7.17
CA TYR A 31 -3.45 3.69 7.70
C TYR A 31 -3.33 3.68 9.21
N LYS A 32 -4.45 3.75 9.90
CA LYS A 32 -4.53 3.65 11.36
C LYS A 32 -5.05 2.28 11.75
N VAL A 33 -4.35 1.64 12.67
CA VAL A 33 -4.77 0.37 13.26
C VAL A 33 -4.79 0.50 14.78
N TYR A 34 -5.89 0.04 15.37
CA TYR A 34 -6.03 -0.01 16.82
C TYR A 34 -5.63 -1.40 17.32
N ASP A 35 -4.62 -1.44 18.16
CA ASP A 35 -4.19 -2.66 18.84
C ASP A 35 -4.95 -2.78 20.17
N ASP A 36 -5.88 -3.73 20.23
CA ASP A 36 -6.72 -3.93 21.41
C ASP A 36 -5.96 -4.44 22.63
N TYR A 37 -4.87 -5.18 22.43
CA TYR A 37 -4.02 -5.69 23.50
C TYR A 37 -3.25 -4.58 24.20
N TRP A 38 -2.58 -3.70 23.41
CA TRP A 38 -1.80 -2.57 23.93
C TRP A 38 -2.65 -1.31 24.15
N LYS A 39 -3.94 -1.32 23.75
CA LYS A 39 -4.83 -0.14 23.79
C LYS A 39 -4.19 1.07 23.08
N LEU A 40 -3.49 0.83 22.01
CA LEU A 40 -2.72 1.80 21.26
C LEU A 40 -3.15 1.88 19.82
N GLN A 41 -3.42 3.07 19.33
CA GLN A 41 -3.56 3.33 17.90
C GLN A 41 -2.18 3.58 17.29
N GLN A 42 -1.85 2.83 16.24
CA GLN A 42 -0.67 3.04 15.42
C GLN A 42 -1.08 3.65 14.08
N GLU A 43 -0.20 4.48 13.52
CA GLU A 43 -0.41 5.07 12.20
C GLU A 43 0.77 4.73 11.29
N PHE A 44 0.45 4.28 10.09
CA PHE A 44 1.36 3.96 9.01
C PHE A 44 1.02 4.82 7.78
N PHE A 45 1.98 5.04 6.91
CA PHE A 45 1.75 5.68 5.63
C PHE A 45 1.98 4.67 4.52
N GLU A 46 0.98 4.51 3.69
CA GLU A 46 0.94 3.52 2.63
C GLU A 46 0.78 4.20 1.27
N ILE A 47 1.25 3.56 0.22
CA ILE A 47 1.06 4.03 -1.15
C ILE A 47 0.41 2.96 -2.00
N LEU A 48 -0.53 3.40 -2.84
CA LEU A 48 -1.12 2.61 -3.92
C LEU A 48 -0.64 3.20 -5.24
N GLU A 49 0.19 2.46 -5.95
CA GLU A 49 0.64 2.75 -7.30
C GLU A 49 -0.27 2.02 -8.29
N ILE A 50 -0.82 2.72 -9.28
CA ILE A 50 -1.77 2.17 -10.24
C ILE A 50 -1.20 2.32 -11.65
N GLY A 51 -0.91 1.19 -12.28
CA GLY A 51 -0.53 1.06 -13.67
C GLY A 51 -1.68 0.48 -14.51
N GLU A 52 -1.40 0.25 -15.79
CA GLU A 52 -2.38 -0.30 -16.74
C GLU A 52 -2.75 -1.75 -16.40
N LYS A 53 -1.75 -2.59 -16.16
CA LYS A 53 -1.90 -4.04 -15.90
C LYS A 53 -1.90 -4.37 -14.42
N PHE A 54 -1.07 -3.66 -13.66
CA PHE A 54 -0.85 -3.94 -12.25
C PHE A 54 -1.23 -2.76 -11.37
N SER A 55 -1.51 -3.03 -10.11
CA SER A 55 -1.42 -2.04 -9.05
C SER A 55 -0.68 -2.64 -7.87
N TYR A 56 0.10 -1.80 -7.20
CA TYR A 56 0.94 -2.20 -6.08
C TYR A 56 0.65 -1.33 -4.86
N TYR A 57 0.35 -1.97 -3.75
CA TYR A 57 0.11 -1.33 -2.46
C TYR A 57 1.22 -1.70 -1.50
N SER A 58 1.89 -0.73 -0.90
CA SER A 58 3.03 -0.94 -0.02
C SER A 58 3.25 0.21 0.97
N ASP A 59 4.18 0.02 1.90
CA ASP A 59 4.63 1.08 2.82
C ASP A 59 5.28 2.25 2.06
N TYR A 60 4.84 3.47 2.36
CA TYR A 60 5.34 4.69 1.70
C TYR A 60 6.81 4.99 2.03
N GLY A 61 7.31 4.53 3.18
CA GLY A 61 8.71 4.65 3.55
C GLY A 61 9.61 3.80 2.64
N TYR A 62 9.22 2.56 2.32
CA TYR A 62 9.94 1.73 1.35
C TYR A 62 9.90 2.33 -0.06
N TYR A 63 8.74 2.80 -0.52
CA TYR A 63 8.62 3.51 -1.80
C TYR A 63 9.60 4.70 -1.88
N ARG A 64 9.66 5.53 -0.85
CA ARG A 64 10.59 6.66 -0.76
C ARG A 64 12.05 6.22 -0.72
N LEU A 65 12.36 5.16 0.04
CA LEU A 65 13.71 4.60 0.13
C LEU A 65 14.20 4.15 -1.24
N ASP A 66 13.39 3.39 -1.97
CA ASP A 66 13.69 2.90 -3.31
C ASP A 66 13.84 4.05 -4.32
N SER A 67 12.97 5.05 -4.26
CA SER A 67 13.05 6.24 -5.10
C SER A 67 14.37 6.98 -4.91
N ILE A 68 14.77 7.25 -3.67
CA ILE A 68 16.03 7.93 -3.34
C ILE A 68 17.23 7.09 -3.81
N ILE A 69 17.23 5.78 -3.54
CA ILE A 69 18.33 4.90 -3.95
C ILE A 69 18.47 4.86 -5.46
N ASN A 70 17.36 4.82 -6.19
CA ASN A 70 17.38 4.77 -7.64
C ASN A 70 17.92 6.05 -8.27
N VAL A 71 17.64 7.22 -7.69
CA VAL A 71 18.05 8.53 -8.21
C VAL A 71 19.46 8.90 -7.73
N ASP A 72 19.70 8.82 -6.43
CA ASP A 72 20.93 9.37 -5.83
C ASP A 72 22.08 8.37 -5.80
N TYR A 73 21.79 7.07 -5.90
CA TYR A 73 22.79 5.99 -5.83
C TYR A 73 22.74 5.04 -7.05
N PRO A 74 22.92 5.55 -8.29
CA PRO A 74 22.77 4.73 -9.50
C PRO A 74 23.75 3.55 -9.58
N ASN A 75 24.92 3.66 -8.89
CA ASN A 75 25.97 2.65 -8.84
C ASN A 75 25.98 1.79 -7.58
N GLY A 76 24.83 1.79 -6.85
CA GLY A 76 24.66 1.09 -5.58
C GLY A 76 25.02 1.95 -4.37
N ILE A 77 24.42 1.66 -3.23
CA ILE A 77 24.57 2.37 -1.97
C ILE A 77 25.44 1.56 -0.99
N LYS A 78 26.28 2.22 -0.20
CA LYS A 78 27.03 1.56 0.88
C LYS A 78 26.06 1.11 1.98
N ARG A 79 26.37 0.00 2.64
CA ARG A 79 25.51 -0.56 3.68
C ARG A 79 25.20 0.44 4.81
N ILE A 80 26.21 1.20 5.25
CA ILE A 80 26.01 2.20 6.30
C ILE A 80 25.07 3.32 5.86
N GLU A 81 25.23 3.84 4.64
CA GLU A 81 24.39 4.88 4.05
C GLU A 81 22.94 4.40 3.89
N TYR A 82 22.76 3.12 3.48
CA TYR A 82 21.44 2.49 3.38
C TYR A 82 20.71 2.48 4.75
N TYR A 83 21.39 2.05 5.82
CA TYR A 83 20.80 2.02 7.14
C TYR A 83 20.49 3.42 7.68
N ASP A 84 21.34 4.40 7.39
CA ASP A 84 21.10 5.80 7.80
C ASP A 84 19.92 6.40 7.01
N LEU A 85 19.82 6.09 5.72
CA LEU A 85 18.68 6.50 4.90
C LEU A 85 17.39 5.82 5.36
N ARG A 86 17.42 4.52 5.63
CA ARG A 86 16.28 3.77 6.17
C ARG A 86 15.78 4.35 7.50
N LYS A 87 16.68 4.76 8.38
CA LYS A 87 16.33 5.45 9.63
C LYS A 87 15.63 6.79 9.39
N LYS A 88 15.95 7.51 8.31
CA LYS A 88 15.34 8.80 7.98
C LYS A 88 13.94 8.64 7.37
N VAL A 89 13.72 7.65 6.52
CA VAL A 89 12.43 7.44 5.85
C VAL A 89 11.46 6.57 6.65
N HIS A 90 11.96 5.84 7.65
CA HIS A 90 11.18 5.05 8.62
C HIS A 90 10.16 4.09 7.98
N PRO A 91 10.56 3.18 7.08
CA PRO A 91 9.64 2.14 6.62
C PRO A 91 9.22 1.28 7.83
N ARG A 92 7.92 1.01 7.97
CA ARG A 92 7.37 0.43 9.20
C ARG A 92 6.45 -0.76 8.99
N TYR A 93 5.96 -0.95 7.76
CA TYR A 93 4.97 -1.98 7.47
C TYR A 93 5.44 -2.85 6.31
N ASP A 94 5.60 -4.13 6.57
CA ASP A 94 6.24 -5.04 5.62
C ASP A 94 5.25 -5.73 4.65
N LEU A 95 3.93 -5.62 4.89
CA LEU A 95 2.93 -6.16 3.98
C LEU A 95 2.87 -5.33 2.69
N SER A 96 2.95 -6.00 1.56
CA SER A 96 2.65 -5.39 0.27
C SER A 96 1.75 -6.29 -0.58
N ILE A 97 1.03 -5.69 -1.51
CA ILE A 97 0.02 -6.37 -2.32
C ILE A 97 0.15 -5.95 -3.77
N LEU A 98 0.41 -6.91 -4.63
CA LEU A 98 0.40 -6.77 -6.08
C LEU A 98 -0.92 -7.32 -6.62
N LYS A 99 -1.70 -6.49 -7.32
CA LYS A 99 -2.90 -6.93 -8.05
C LYS A 99 -2.59 -6.99 -9.54
N ASN A 100 -2.76 -8.15 -10.17
CA ASN A 100 -2.71 -8.34 -11.62
C ASN A 100 -4.14 -8.33 -12.16
N LYS A 101 -4.52 -7.25 -12.81
CA LYS A 101 -5.88 -7.04 -13.32
C LYS A 101 -6.22 -8.03 -14.45
N ASN A 102 -5.23 -8.37 -15.30
CA ASN A 102 -5.45 -9.23 -16.45
C ASN A 102 -5.71 -10.68 -16.05
N GLU A 103 -5.05 -11.14 -15.00
CA GLU A 103 -5.18 -12.52 -14.52
C GLU A 103 -6.19 -12.64 -13.38
N ASN A 104 -6.77 -11.54 -12.93
CA ASN A 104 -7.63 -11.48 -11.75
C ASN A 104 -6.97 -12.08 -10.51
N LYS A 105 -5.66 -11.87 -10.36
CA LYS A 105 -4.84 -12.41 -9.27
C LYS A 105 -4.30 -11.31 -8.36
N LEU A 106 -4.16 -11.67 -7.11
CA LEU A 106 -3.55 -10.85 -6.07
C LEU A 106 -2.42 -11.68 -5.45
N THR A 107 -1.22 -11.10 -5.39
CA THR A 107 -0.08 -11.66 -4.67
C THR A 107 0.20 -10.80 -3.45
N GLY A 108 0.16 -11.39 -2.28
CA GLY A 108 0.57 -10.75 -1.02
C GLY A 108 1.99 -11.14 -0.66
N PHE A 109 2.77 -10.17 -0.20
CA PHE A 109 4.10 -10.35 0.35
C PHE A 109 4.08 -9.85 1.80
N ASP A 110 4.61 -10.63 2.71
CA ASP A 110 4.61 -10.29 4.14
C ASP A 110 5.89 -10.78 4.81
N LEU A 111 6.33 -10.05 5.83
CA LEU A 111 7.44 -10.45 6.70
C LEU A 111 6.88 -10.75 8.09
N ILE A 112 6.79 -12.03 8.42
CA ILE A 112 6.30 -12.47 9.72
C ILE A 112 7.48 -12.98 10.53
N LEU A 113 7.81 -12.28 11.62
CA LEU A 113 9.02 -12.47 12.42
C LEU A 113 10.28 -12.19 11.59
N MET A 114 10.92 -13.22 11.05
CA MET A 114 12.12 -13.10 10.20
C MET A 114 11.99 -13.84 8.87
N ASP A 115 10.81 -14.40 8.58
CA ASP A 115 10.54 -15.18 7.38
C ASP A 115 9.66 -14.40 6.41
N TYR A 116 10.05 -14.41 5.13
CA TYR A 116 9.28 -13.83 4.04
C TYR A 116 8.24 -14.82 3.55
N TYR A 117 7.00 -14.38 3.51
CA TYR A 117 5.86 -15.15 3.01
C TYR A 117 5.32 -14.51 1.74
N THR A 118 4.96 -15.34 0.79
CA THR A 118 4.25 -14.95 -0.42
C THR A 118 3.05 -15.87 -0.59
N TYR A 119 1.90 -15.29 -0.91
CA TYR A 119 0.69 -16.04 -1.18
C TYR A 119 -0.07 -15.43 -2.34
N ASP A 120 -0.72 -16.30 -3.12
CA ASP A 120 -1.58 -15.90 -4.23
C ASP A 120 -3.03 -16.21 -3.92
N GLU A 121 -3.91 -15.30 -4.32
CA GLU A 121 -5.36 -15.48 -4.27
C GLU A 121 -6.03 -14.80 -5.47
N ASP A 122 -7.27 -15.15 -5.76
CA ASP A 122 -8.07 -14.38 -6.70
C ASP A 122 -8.39 -13.00 -6.12
N ILE A 123 -8.45 -11.96 -6.97
CA ILE A 123 -8.88 -10.63 -6.51
C ILE A 123 -10.27 -10.80 -5.89
N PRO A 124 -10.44 -10.45 -4.60
CA PRO A 124 -11.70 -10.65 -3.89
C PRO A 124 -12.87 -9.96 -4.58
N GLN A 125 -13.99 -10.66 -4.72
CA GLN A 125 -15.23 -10.10 -5.27
C GLN A 125 -16.14 -9.67 -4.12
N MET A 126 -16.20 -8.37 -3.86
CA MET A 126 -17.00 -7.78 -2.79
C MET A 126 -18.37 -7.35 -3.30
N LYS A 127 -19.40 -7.62 -2.51
CA LYS A 127 -20.76 -7.15 -2.79
C LYS A 127 -21.04 -5.92 -1.93
N TRP A 128 -21.09 -4.76 -2.57
CA TRP A 128 -21.32 -3.49 -1.92
C TRP A 128 -22.80 -3.10 -1.90
N THR A 129 -23.22 -2.54 -0.79
CA THR A 129 -24.50 -1.83 -0.65
C THR A 129 -24.20 -0.33 -0.65
N PHE A 130 -24.76 0.39 -1.62
CA PHE A 130 -24.58 1.84 -1.76
C PHE A 130 -25.48 2.59 -0.78
N LEU A 131 -24.93 3.64 -0.19
CA LEU A 131 -25.64 4.48 0.78
C LEU A 131 -25.72 5.94 0.24
N PRO A 132 -26.69 6.74 0.71
CA PRO A 132 -26.87 8.11 0.21
C PRO A 132 -25.85 9.13 0.72
N GLU A 133 -25.07 8.78 1.73
CA GLU A 133 -24.08 9.66 2.35
C GLU A 133 -22.93 9.95 1.40
N SER A 134 -22.44 11.18 1.47
CA SER A 134 -21.25 11.61 0.73
C SER A 134 -20.36 12.48 1.60
N GLU A 135 -19.05 12.48 1.28
CA GLU A 135 -17.99 13.23 1.97
C GLU A 135 -16.98 13.73 0.94
N ASP A 136 -16.37 14.89 1.16
CA ASP A 136 -15.28 15.38 0.32
C ASP A 136 -13.93 14.92 0.87
N ILE A 137 -13.18 14.16 0.07
CA ILE A 137 -11.86 13.60 0.45
C ILE A 137 -10.85 13.96 -0.62
N CYS A 138 -9.74 14.60 -0.25
CA CYS A 138 -8.70 15.05 -1.20
C CYS A 138 -9.24 15.91 -2.36
N GLY A 139 -10.33 16.65 -2.15
CA GLY A 139 -10.96 17.48 -3.18
C GLY A 139 -11.87 16.72 -4.15
N TYR A 140 -12.14 15.43 -3.88
CA TYR A 140 -13.07 14.61 -4.64
C TYR A 140 -14.35 14.36 -3.83
N LYS A 141 -15.49 14.46 -4.49
CA LYS A 141 -16.75 14.03 -3.89
C LYS A 141 -16.77 12.50 -3.85
N CYS A 142 -16.92 11.95 -2.65
CA CYS A 142 -16.95 10.51 -2.41
C CYS A 142 -18.31 10.06 -1.91
N TYR A 143 -18.74 8.89 -2.36
CA TYR A 143 -20.00 8.26 -1.99
C TYR A 143 -19.73 7.05 -1.10
N LYS A 144 -20.61 6.84 -0.12
CA LYS A 144 -20.48 5.77 0.85
C LYS A 144 -21.04 4.44 0.35
N ALA A 145 -20.33 3.35 0.60
CA ALA A 145 -20.80 1.99 0.41
C ALA A 145 -20.34 1.10 1.55
N ILE A 146 -21.09 0.02 1.83
CA ILE A 146 -20.77 -0.94 2.88
C ILE A 146 -20.71 -2.37 2.34
N THR A 147 -19.83 -3.18 2.92
CA THR A 147 -19.70 -4.61 2.60
C THR A 147 -19.25 -5.43 3.80
N ASN A 148 -19.44 -6.75 3.75
CA ASN A 148 -18.81 -7.69 4.67
C ASN A 148 -17.64 -8.35 3.97
N PHE A 149 -16.45 -8.23 4.53
CA PHE A 149 -15.24 -8.81 3.96
C PHE A 149 -14.29 -9.27 5.07
N ARG A 150 -13.82 -10.50 4.98
CA ARG A 150 -12.86 -11.13 5.91
C ARG A 150 -13.23 -10.97 7.38
N GLY A 151 -14.50 -11.27 7.71
CA GLY A 151 -15.00 -11.28 9.07
C GLY A 151 -15.30 -9.90 9.66
N ARG A 152 -15.13 -8.82 8.87
CA ARG A 152 -15.44 -7.45 9.28
C ARG A 152 -16.47 -6.83 8.36
N GLN A 153 -17.28 -5.93 8.89
CA GLN A 153 -18.08 -5.03 8.07
C GLN A 153 -17.25 -3.78 7.78
N TRP A 154 -17.16 -3.45 6.50
CA TRP A 154 -16.40 -2.30 6.00
C TRP A 154 -17.33 -1.23 5.49
N GLU A 155 -16.99 0.01 5.79
CA GLU A 155 -17.49 1.22 5.16
C GLU A 155 -16.40 1.76 4.24
N ALA A 156 -16.76 2.12 3.02
CA ALA A 156 -15.83 2.73 2.07
C ALA A 156 -16.45 3.98 1.43
N TRP A 157 -15.60 4.97 1.17
CA TRP A 157 -15.93 6.17 0.41
C TRP A 157 -15.12 6.13 -0.88
N TYR A 158 -15.81 6.10 -2.00
CA TYR A 158 -15.23 6.04 -3.34
C TYR A 158 -15.68 7.22 -4.18
N THR A 159 -14.89 7.60 -5.19
CA THR A 159 -15.21 8.69 -6.09
C THR A 159 -15.38 8.21 -7.53
N ASP A 160 -16.45 8.62 -8.19
CA ASP A 160 -16.72 8.38 -9.63
C ASP A 160 -15.84 9.25 -10.53
N ASP A 161 -15.27 10.36 -10.01
CA ASP A 161 -14.35 11.22 -10.76
C ASP A 161 -13.06 10.50 -11.16
N ILE A 162 -12.75 9.40 -10.48
CA ILE A 162 -11.65 8.49 -10.79
C ILE A 162 -12.22 7.09 -10.99
N PRO A 163 -12.65 6.73 -12.22
CA PRO A 163 -13.35 5.48 -12.49
C PRO A 163 -12.41 4.26 -12.51
N LEU A 164 -11.68 4.07 -11.44
CA LEU A 164 -10.73 2.99 -11.24
C LEU A 164 -11.23 2.08 -10.12
N ASN A 165 -11.55 0.83 -10.48
CA ASN A 165 -11.89 -0.21 -9.51
C ASN A 165 -10.66 -0.60 -8.69
N ASN A 166 -10.29 0.22 -7.72
CA ASN A 166 -9.14 -0.02 -6.85
C ASN A 166 -9.30 0.68 -5.49
N GLY A 167 -8.41 0.33 -4.55
CA GLY A 167 -8.42 0.91 -3.21
C GLY A 167 -7.26 0.37 -2.37
N PRO A 168 -7.14 0.83 -1.12
CA PRO A 168 -6.08 0.41 -0.22
C PRO A 168 -6.22 -1.08 0.12
N TRP A 169 -5.09 -1.70 0.46
CA TRP A 169 -5.01 -3.11 0.83
C TRP A 169 -5.68 -4.00 -0.24
N LYS A 170 -6.60 -4.86 0.16
CA LYS A 170 -7.34 -5.77 -0.73
C LYS A 170 -8.69 -5.22 -1.20
N LEU A 171 -9.05 -4.00 -0.77
CA LEU A 171 -10.33 -3.40 -1.09
C LEU A 171 -10.44 -3.02 -2.57
N GLY A 172 -11.66 -3.05 -3.09
CA GLY A 172 -11.98 -2.78 -4.49
C GLY A 172 -13.44 -3.11 -4.81
N ASN A 173 -13.77 -3.35 -6.08
CA ASN A 173 -15.11 -3.67 -6.63
C ASN A 173 -16.16 -2.56 -6.44
N LEU A 174 -15.72 -1.31 -6.30
CA LEU A 174 -16.54 -0.13 -6.44
C LEU A 174 -16.37 0.48 -7.84
N PRO A 175 -17.32 1.25 -8.36
CA PRO A 175 -17.23 1.83 -9.70
C PRO A 175 -16.13 2.90 -9.83
N GLY A 176 -15.59 3.35 -8.68
CA GLY A 176 -14.51 4.34 -8.61
C GLY A 176 -13.48 4.01 -7.55
N LEU A 177 -12.47 4.87 -7.46
CA LEU A 177 -11.35 4.72 -6.54
C LEU A 177 -11.78 4.94 -5.09
N ILE A 178 -11.42 4.02 -4.20
CA ILE A 178 -11.68 4.13 -2.76
C ILE A 178 -10.65 5.08 -2.15
N LEU A 179 -11.10 6.22 -1.64
CA LEU A 179 -10.24 7.18 -0.98
C LEU A 179 -10.26 7.07 0.55
N LYS A 180 -11.28 6.43 1.12
CA LYS A 180 -11.33 6.14 2.55
C LYS A 180 -12.04 4.81 2.77
N ALA A 181 -11.57 4.04 3.72
CA ALA A 181 -12.25 2.83 4.18
C ALA A 181 -11.97 2.61 5.66
N GLN A 182 -12.97 2.11 6.37
CA GLN A 182 -12.82 1.74 7.77
C GLN A 182 -13.70 0.54 8.09
N ASP A 183 -13.29 -0.27 9.05
CA ASP A 183 -14.22 -1.25 9.60
C ASP A 183 -15.13 -0.60 10.65
N ILE A 184 -16.27 -1.22 10.91
CA ILE A 184 -17.31 -0.64 11.77
C ILE A 184 -16.85 -0.42 13.23
N THR A 185 -15.80 -1.11 13.67
CA THR A 185 -15.19 -0.96 14.99
C THR A 185 -14.11 0.10 15.03
N ASN A 186 -13.72 0.65 13.88
CA ASN A 186 -12.59 1.59 13.71
C ASN A 186 -11.24 1.01 14.14
N ASP A 187 -11.11 -0.32 14.12
CA ASP A 187 -9.81 -0.97 14.34
C ASP A 187 -8.86 -0.74 13.18
N HIS A 188 -9.41 -0.60 11.96
CA HIS A 188 -8.66 -0.34 10.74
C HIS A 188 -9.28 0.84 9.99
N ILE A 189 -8.49 1.89 9.76
CA ILE A 189 -8.92 3.08 9.04
C ILE A 189 -7.87 3.43 7.99
N PHE A 190 -8.28 3.46 6.73
CA PHE A 190 -7.50 3.96 5.59
C PHE A 190 -8.09 5.28 5.14
N GLU A 191 -7.29 6.32 4.98
CA GLU A 191 -7.74 7.63 4.50
C GLU A 191 -6.70 8.23 3.55
N ALA A 192 -7.11 8.58 2.33
CA ALA A 192 -6.24 9.20 1.35
C ALA A 192 -5.78 10.58 1.82
N LEU A 193 -4.48 10.82 1.76
CA LEU A 193 -3.83 12.09 2.06
C LEU A 193 -3.48 12.85 0.78
N ALA A 194 -3.21 12.14 -0.29
CA ALA A 194 -2.89 12.71 -1.59
C ALA A 194 -3.23 11.76 -2.72
N VAL A 195 -3.71 12.31 -3.83
CA VAL A 195 -3.88 11.64 -5.12
C VAL A 195 -3.01 12.38 -6.13
N ARG A 196 -2.13 11.64 -6.82
CA ARG A 196 -1.19 12.18 -7.80
C ARG A 196 -1.38 11.47 -9.13
N LYS A 197 -1.37 12.23 -10.23
CA LYS A 197 -1.25 11.69 -11.59
C LYS A 197 0.21 11.84 -12.02
N SER A 198 0.81 10.75 -12.48
CA SER A 198 2.20 10.71 -13.00
C SER A 198 2.20 11.08 -14.47
#